data_16d6919bc4090e784dd65515543e3f12
#
_entry.id   16d6919bc4090e784dd65515543e3f12
#
_cell.length_a   1.000
_cell.length_b   1.000
_cell.length_c   1.000
_cell.angle_alpha   90.00
_cell.angle_beta   90.00
_cell.angle_gamma   90.00
#
_symmetry.space_group_name_H-M   'P 1'
#
loop_
_entity.id
_entity.type
_entity.pdbx_description
1 polymer ?
#
loop_
_entity_poly.entity_id
_entity_poly.type
_entity_poly.pdbx_seq_one_letter_code
_entity_poly.pdbx_strand_id
1 'polypeptide(L)'
;MNATSTPFKLVIAGGGTGGHLFPGVAIAEALVELVPEAQVLFIGTARGIEARAIPKTPFQLALIDVAGLKGTSLGHTVKTMLKLPASVLASRAILKNFGADAVIGVGGYASGPVLVAAKSLGLPTAVCEQNSVPGITNRILSKLVDKVYVTFAASLSWFPPTKTSLVGNPVRAGFRQAANSVSSTSVVLNRVFTFGGSQGARPLNDIVPKALGLLKARGVDVTALHQAGKDAVDGVVASYAAAGVVAEVTPFIDNMVDAYRKADVVVCRAGATSCAEVTALGVPAILVPFPQAADDHQTMNAKDLVDQHAALMVPQAELSPEHLADVIGGLLTDRHARNTLAQAALAAGKLDAAVVVARAALNRFATGFATGAP
;
A
#
# COMPACT_ATOMS: atom_id res chain seq x y z
N MET A 1 -31.35 22.10 -22.36
CA MET A 1 -31.68 21.61 -21.01
C MET A 1 -30.77 20.43 -20.76
N ASN A 2 -29.63 20.67 -20.08
CA ASN A 2 -28.73 19.57 -19.69
C ASN A 2 -29.43 18.79 -18.58
N ALA A 3 -29.80 17.55 -18.87
CA ALA A 3 -30.18 16.62 -17.82
C ALA A 3 -29.02 16.55 -16.85
N THR A 4 -29.21 17.05 -15.63
CA THR A 4 -28.25 16.89 -14.53
C THR A 4 -28.20 15.39 -14.22
N SER A 5 -27.24 14.68 -14.84
CA SER A 5 -27.01 13.29 -14.50
C SER A 5 -26.61 13.27 -13.01
N THR A 6 -27.32 12.46 -12.24
CA THR A 6 -26.99 12.27 -10.81
C THR A 6 -25.54 11.86 -10.69
N PRO A 7 -24.72 12.49 -9.85
CA PRO A 7 -23.30 12.16 -9.73
C PRO A 7 -23.12 10.70 -9.30
N PHE A 8 -22.16 10.01 -9.90
CA PHE A 8 -21.83 8.65 -9.53
C PHE A 8 -21.31 8.58 -8.09
N LYS A 9 -21.80 7.66 -7.29
CA LYS A 9 -21.52 7.53 -5.85
C LYS A 9 -20.84 6.21 -5.52
N LEU A 10 -19.53 6.27 -5.25
CA LEU A 10 -18.72 5.14 -4.86
C LEU A 10 -18.57 5.05 -3.34
N VAL A 11 -18.75 3.85 -2.79
CA VAL A 11 -18.37 3.55 -1.42
C VAL A 11 -17.11 2.70 -1.40
N ILE A 12 -16.11 3.09 -0.59
CA ILE A 12 -14.88 2.35 -0.37
C ILE A 12 -14.87 1.90 1.09
N ALA A 13 -14.89 0.59 1.31
CA ALA A 13 -14.98 -0.02 2.63
C ALA A 13 -13.68 -0.69 3.02
N GLY A 14 -13.16 -0.34 4.19
CA GLY A 14 -11.96 -0.96 4.72
C GLY A 14 -11.04 0.02 5.42
N GLY A 15 -9.84 -0.43 5.75
CA GLY A 15 -8.87 0.37 6.49
C GLY A 15 -8.16 -0.44 7.56
N GLY A 16 -7.97 0.19 8.73
CA GLY A 16 -7.21 -0.37 9.83
C GLY A 16 -5.71 -0.08 9.71
N THR A 17 -5.11 -0.29 8.54
CA THR A 17 -3.71 0.00 8.23
C THR A 17 -3.56 0.83 6.96
N GLY A 18 -2.41 1.50 6.79
CA GLY A 18 -2.11 2.26 5.57
C GLY A 18 -2.09 1.39 4.31
N GLY A 19 -1.65 0.12 4.44
CA GLY A 19 -1.61 -0.82 3.33
C GLY A 19 -2.97 -1.12 2.69
N HIS A 20 -4.05 -1.03 3.46
CA HIS A 20 -5.42 -1.16 2.95
C HIS A 20 -6.03 0.19 2.55
N LEU A 21 -5.77 1.24 3.33
CA LEU A 21 -6.42 2.53 3.13
C LEU A 21 -5.92 3.26 1.88
N PHE A 22 -4.60 3.35 1.69
CA PHE A 22 -4.03 4.15 0.61
C PHE A 22 -4.37 3.65 -0.81
N PRO A 23 -4.47 2.34 -1.09
CA PRO A 23 -5.06 1.87 -2.34
C PRO A 23 -6.49 2.35 -2.57
N GLY A 24 -7.31 2.40 -1.51
CA GLY A 24 -8.65 2.98 -1.58
C GLY A 24 -8.63 4.47 -1.91
N VAL A 25 -7.74 5.24 -1.27
CA VAL A 25 -7.56 6.67 -1.57
C VAL A 25 -7.14 6.86 -3.03
N ALA A 26 -6.21 6.04 -3.53
CA ALA A 26 -5.77 6.09 -4.91
C ALA A 26 -6.91 5.83 -5.92
N ILE A 27 -7.79 4.87 -5.61
CA ILE A 27 -8.99 4.61 -6.43
C ILE A 27 -9.95 5.80 -6.40
N ALA A 28 -10.15 6.40 -5.22
CA ALA A 28 -11.00 7.58 -5.06
C ALA A 28 -10.48 8.79 -5.86
N GLU A 29 -9.17 9.06 -5.77
CA GLU A 29 -8.49 10.10 -6.55
C GLU A 29 -8.66 9.86 -8.05
N ALA A 30 -8.41 8.63 -8.53
CA ALA A 30 -8.56 8.28 -9.94
C ALA A 30 -10.02 8.40 -10.42
N LEU A 31 -11.01 8.10 -9.57
CA LEU A 31 -12.41 8.26 -9.90
C LEU A 31 -12.76 9.74 -10.10
N VAL A 32 -12.33 10.62 -9.20
CA VAL A 32 -12.60 12.06 -9.31
C VAL A 32 -11.83 12.70 -10.47
N GLU A 33 -10.63 12.20 -10.81
CA GLU A 33 -9.92 12.60 -12.03
C GLU A 33 -10.70 12.23 -13.31
N LEU A 34 -11.38 11.07 -13.32
CA LEU A 34 -12.20 10.63 -14.46
C LEU A 34 -13.56 11.31 -14.54
N VAL A 35 -14.17 11.55 -13.39
CA VAL A 35 -15.53 12.11 -13.24
C VAL A 35 -15.50 13.09 -12.06
N PRO A 36 -15.22 14.37 -12.30
CA PRO A 36 -15.03 15.38 -11.24
C PRO A 36 -16.21 15.54 -10.28
N GLU A 37 -17.44 15.31 -10.73
CA GLU A 37 -18.66 15.34 -9.93
C GLU A 37 -18.92 14.07 -9.13
N ALA A 38 -18.12 13.01 -9.28
CA ALA A 38 -18.30 11.77 -8.54
C ALA A 38 -18.11 12.00 -7.02
N GLN A 39 -18.92 11.33 -6.24
CA GLN A 39 -18.87 11.39 -4.78
C GLN A 39 -18.29 10.10 -4.22
N VAL A 40 -17.38 10.22 -3.26
CA VAL A 40 -16.77 9.07 -2.61
C VAL A 40 -17.01 9.12 -1.10
N LEU A 41 -17.52 8.01 -0.56
CA LEU A 41 -17.67 7.81 0.88
C LEU A 41 -16.79 6.63 1.32
N PHE A 42 -15.91 6.88 2.27
CA PHE A 42 -15.19 5.82 2.97
C PHE A 42 -16.03 5.29 4.14
N ILE A 43 -16.04 3.98 4.32
CA ILE A 43 -16.60 3.33 5.52
C ILE A 43 -15.49 2.57 6.22
N GLY A 44 -15.17 2.97 7.44
CA GLY A 44 -14.11 2.40 8.25
C GLY A 44 -14.48 2.26 9.72
N THR A 45 -13.48 2.19 10.58
CA THR A 45 -13.61 2.05 12.03
C THR A 45 -12.96 3.22 12.76
N ALA A 46 -13.43 3.55 13.95
CA ALA A 46 -12.87 4.66 14.75
C ALA A 46 -11.41 4.41 15.21
N ARG A 47 -10.98 3.15 15.22
CA ARG A 47 -9.63 2.75 15.68
C ARG A 47 -8.61 2.65 14.55
N GLY A 48 -9.06 2.63 13.31
CA GLY A 48 -8.18 2.51 12.14
C GLY A 48 -7.50 3.82 11.75
N ILE A 49 -6.52 3.72 10.86
CA ILE A 49 -5.81 4.89 10.31
C ILE A 49 -6.76 5.81 9.54
N GLU A 50 -7.85 5.25 8.98
CA GLU A 50 -8.87 5.98 8.22
C GLU A 50 -9.48 7.14 9.01
N ALA A 51 -9.68 6.97 10.32
CA ALA A 51 -10.23 8.02 11.18
C ALA A 51 -9.33 9.28 11.26
N ARG A 52 -8.04 9.14 10.97
CA ARG A 52 -7.06 10.25 11.00
C ARG A 52 -6.62 10.70 9.61
N ALA A 53 -6.66 9.80 8.62
CA ALA A 53 -6.15 10.08 7.29
C ALA A 53 -7.24 10.64 6.35
N ILE A 54 -8.45 10.08 6.36
CA ILE A 54 -9.52 10.54 5.45
C ILE A 54 -9.96 11.98 5.71
N PRO A 55 -10.06 12.48 6.96
CA PRO A 55 -10.38 13.89 7.21
C PRO A 55 -9.38 14.90 6.62
N LYS A 56 -8.19 14.45 6.24
CA LYS A 56 -7.18 15.28 5.54
C LYS A 56 -7.32 15.24 4.01
N THR A 57 -8.30 14.54 3.50
CA THR A 57 -8.63 14.41 2.07
C THR A 57 -9.98 15.06 1.78
N PRO A 58 -10.36 15.30 0.53
CA PRO A 58 -11.68 15.82 0.18
C PRO A 58 -12.82 14.80 0.33
N PHE A 59 -12.53 13.56 0.77
CA PHE A 59 -13.49 12.47 0.82
C PHE A 59 -14.24 12.40 2.15
N GLN A 60 -15.47 11.91 2.10
CA GLN A 60 -16.31 11.70 3.28
C GLN A 60 -15.93 10.42 4.01
N LEU A 61 -16.13 10.37 5.33
CA LEU A 61 -15.92 9.21 6.18
C LEU A 61 -17.16 8.91 7.03
N ALA A 62 -17.64 7.68 6.96
CA ALA A 62 -18.59 7.12 7.92
C ALA A 62 -17.88 6.02 8.74
N LEU A 63 -18.24 5.93 10.01
CA LEU A 63 -17.66 4.95 10.92
C LEU A 63 -18.70 3.91 11.33
N ILE A 64 -18.28 2.64 11.36
CA ILE A 64 -19.08 1.53 11.87
C ILE A 64 -18.35 0.85 13.03
N ASP A 65 -19.11 0.31 13.98
CA ASP A 65 -18.54 -0.49 15.08
C ASP A 65 -18.37 -1.93 14.60
N VAL A 66 -17.12 -2.31 14.34
CA VAL A 66 -16.77 -3.70 13.99
C VAL A 66 -15.71 -4.18 14.96
N ALA A 67 -15.98 -5.29 15.62
CA ALA A 67 -14.96 -5.96 16.43
C ALA A 67 -14.04 -6.78 15.51
N GLY A 68 -12.71 -6.65 15.70
CA GLY A 68 -11.73 -7.46 14.97
C GLY A 68 -11.85 -8.94 15.35
N LEU A 69 -11.74 -9.82 14.33
CA LEU A 69 -11.74 -11.27 14.53
C LEU A 69 -10.44 -11.82 15.18
N LYS A 70 -9.39 -11.01 15.26
CA LYS A 70 -8.14 -11.37 15.95
C LYS A 70 -8.28 -11.10 17.46
N GLY A 71 -8.81 -12.05 18.17
CA GLY A 71 -8.84 -12.08 19.62
C GLY A 71 -8.77 -13.51 20.08
N THR A 72 -7.96 -13.78 21.04
CA THR A 72 -7.43 -15.07 21.46
C THR A 72 -8.37 -15.90 22.35
N SER A 73 -9.61 -15.50 22.54
CA SER A 73 -10.57 -16.29 23.35
C SER A 73 -11.87 -16.57 22.60
N LEU A 74 -12.44 -17.77 22.84
CA LEU A 74 -13.75 -18.16 22.31
C LEU A 74 -14.83 -17.11 22.62
N GLY A 75 -14.82 -16.52 23.82
CA GLY A 75 -15.78 -15.50 24.22
C GLY A 75 -15.68 -14.21 23.40
N HIS A 76 -14.48 -13.82 22.98
CA HIS A 76 -14.27 -12.66 22.09
C HIS A 76 -14.82 -12.93 20.68
N THR A 77 -14.60 -14.13 20.16
CA THR A 77 -15.10 -14.55 18.84
C THR A 77 -16.63 -14.56 18.82
N VAL A 78 -17.28 -15.11 19.86
CA VAL A 78 -18.75 -15.13 20.00
C VAL A 78 -19.29 -13.70 20.08
N LYS A 79 -18.69 -12.82 20.88
CA LYS A 79 -19.10 -11.41 21.00
C LYS A 79 -18.96 -10.65 19.68
N THR A 80 -17.92 -10.96 18.89
CA THR A 80 -17.70 -10.39 17.56
C THR A 80 -18.75 -10.88 16.56
N MET A 81 -19.09 -12.16 16.58
CA MET A 81 -20.14 -12.74 15.73
C MET A 81 -21.51 -12.15 16.04
N LEU A 82 -21.83 -11.90 17.32
CA LEU A 82 -23.09 -11.27 17.73
C LEU A 82 -23.20 -9.80 17.28
N LYS A 83 -22.08 -9.09 17.09
CA LYS A 83 -22.08 -7.71 16.59
C LYS A 83 -22.17 -7.61 15.06
N LEU A 84 -21.88 -8.68 14.34
CA LEU A 84 -21.83 -8.66 12.88
C LEU A 84 -23.17 -8.26 12.23
N PRO A 85 -24.35 -8.78 12.66
CA PRO A 85 -25.63 -8.36 12.12
C PRO A 85 -25.92 -6.86 12.30
N ALA A 86 -25.57 -6.31 13.48
CA ALA A 86 -25.75 -4.88 13.74
C ALA A 86 -24.86 -4.02 12.83
N SER A 87 -23.60 -4.44 12.62
CA SER A 87 -22.68 -3.76 11.68
C SER A 87 -23.18 -3.82 10.24
N VAL A 88 -23.78 -4.94 9.81
CA VAL A 88 -24.39 -5.09 8.48
C VAL A 88 -25.60 -4.17 8.34
N LEU A 89 -26.48 -4.10 9.34
CA LEU A 89 -27.65 -3.21 9.32
C LEU A 89 -27.24 -1.72 9.30
N ALA A 90 -26.24 -1.33 10.10
CA ALA A 90 -25.69 0.02 10.09
C ALA A 90 -25.08 0.35 8.71
N SER A 91 -24.29 -0.56 8.14
CA SER A 91 -23.73 -0.42 6.79
C SER A 91 -24.82 -0.27 5.74
N ARG A 92 -25.89 -1.05 5.83
CA ARG A 92 -27.04 -1.00 4.93
C ARG A 92 -27.74 0.38 4.97
N ALA A 93 -27.90 0.94 6.17
CA ALA A 93 -28.48 2.28 6.34
C ALA A 93 -27.57 3.35 5.72
N ILE A 94 -26.24 3.29 5.95
CA ILE A 94 -25.27 4.22 5.39
C ILE A 94 -25.29 4.16 3.84
N LEU A 95 -25.25 2.96 3.26
CA LEU A 95 -25.27 2.75 1.80
C LEU A 95 -26.55 3.33 1.16
N LYS A 96 -27.71 3.10 1.77
CA LYS A 96 -28.99 3.65 1.29
C LYS A 96 -29.04 5.15 1.40
N ASN A 97 -28.66 5.73 2.54
CA ASN A 97 -28.70 7.17 2.78
C ASN A 97 -27.73 7.93 1.86
N PHE A 98 -26.57 7.35 1.59
CA PHE A 98 -25.60 7.90 0.63
C PHE A 98 -26.10 7.76 -0.82
N GLY A 99 -26.88 6.72 -1.11
CA GLY A 99 -27.33 6.39 -2.46
C GLY A 99 -26.19 5.78 -3.29
N ALA A 100 -25.48 4.81 -2.73
CA ALA A 100 -24.33 4.19 -3.38
C ALA A 100 -24.68 3.49 -4.70
N ASP A 101 -23.87 3.73 -5.76
CA ASP A 101 -23.96 3.06 -7.05
C ASP A 101 -23.09 1.79 -7.13
N ALA A 102 -21.97 1.78 -6.42
CA ALA A 102 -21.03 0.66 -6.36
C ALA A 102 -20.26 0.66 -5.03
N VAL A 103 -19.74 -0.50 -4.63
CA VAL A 103 -18.99 -0.67 -3.39
C VAL A 103 -17.71 -1.46 -3.62
N ILE A 104 -16.57 -0.94 -3.16
CA ILE A 104 -15.27 -1.60 -3.19
C ILE A 104 -14.80 -1.89 -1.77
N GLY A 105 -14.44 -3.13 -1.48
CA GLY A 105 -13.72 -3.51 -0.26
C GLY A 105 -12.23 -3.50 -0.51
N VAL A 106 -11.48 -2.76 0.32
CA VAL A 106 -10.01 -2.68 0.22
C VAL A 106 -9.30 -3.47 1.32
N GLY A 107 -10.04 -4.34 2.01
CA GLY A 107 -9.50 -5.12 3.13
C GLY A 107 -9.73 -4.47 4.50
N GLY A 108 -9.31 -5.17 5.53
CA GLY A 108 -9.62 -4.80 6.91
C GLY A 108 -11.01 -5.25 7.37
N TYR A 109 -11.30 -5.03 8.65
CA TYR A 109 -12.51 -5.58 9.28
C TYR A 109 -13.82 -4.93 8.80
N ALA A 110 -13.77 -3.67 8.36
CA ALA A 110 -14.96 -2.96 7.89
C ALA A 110 -15.46 -3.48 6.53
N SER A 111 -14.61 -4.04 5.68
CA SER A 111 -15.00 -4.53 4.35
C SER A 111 -16.09 -5.60 4.40
N GLY A 112 -16.03 -6.53 5.38
CA GLY A 112 -16.97 -7.64 5.50
C GLY A 112 -18.42 -7.19 5.62
N PRO A 113 -18.81 -6.51 6.70
CA PRO A 113 -20.18 -6.06 6.90
C PRO A 113 -20.70 -5.17 5.77
N VAL A 114 -19.84 -4.28 5.25
CA VAL A 114 -20.25 -3.33 4.19
C VAL A 114 -20.53 -4.07 2.88
N LEU A 115 -19.70 -5.02 2.47
CA LEU A 115 -19.91 -5.78 1.23
C LEU A 115 -21.12 -6.74 1.35
N VAL A 116 -21.34 -7.34 2.51
CA VAL A 116 -22.57 -8.13 2.77
C VAL A 116 -23.80 -7.24 2.66
N ALA A 117 -23.78 -6.06 3.27
CA ALA A 117 -24.87 -5.09 3.16
C ALA A 117 -25.08 -4.64 1.70
N ALA A 118 -24.02 -4.34 0.95
CA ALA A 118 -24.08 -3.95 -0.44
C ALA A 118 -24.76 -5.04 -1.31
N LYS A 119 -24.34 -6.30 -1.16
CA LYS A 119 -24.97 -7.42 -1.89
C LYS A 119 -26.43 -7.59 -1.52
N SER A 120 -26.81 -7.41 -0.25
CA SER A 120 -28.22 -7.46 0.18
C SER A 120 -29.08 -6.33 -0.40
N LEU A 121 -28.46 -5.29 -0.94
CA LEU A 121 -29.10 -4.18 -1.65
C LEU A 121 -29.04 -4.33 -3.17
N GLY A 122 -28.43 -5.40 -3.70
CA GLY A 122 -28.23 -5.61 -5.12
C GLY A 122 -27.17 -4.68 -5.75
N LEU A 123 -26.32 -4.05 -4.92
CA LEU A 123 -25.30 -3.14 -5.42
C LEU A 123 -24.12 -3.92 -6.05
N PRO A 124 -23.54 -3.42 -7.14
CA PRO A 124 -22.28 -3.90 -7.70
C PRO A 124 -21.15 -3.82 -6.69
N THR A 125 -20.35 -4.89 -6.59
CA THR A 125 -19.33 -5.03 -5.55
C THR A 125 -18.00 -5.56 -6.09
N ALA A 126 -16.90 -5.06 -5.52
CA ALA A 126 -15.58 -5.60 -5.78
C ALA A 126 -14.74 -5.69 -4.50
N VAL A 127 -13.69 -6.49 -4.54
CA VAL A 127 -12.64 -6.58 -3.52
C VAL A 127 -11.29 -6.32 -4.17
N CYS A 128 -10.44 -5.54 -3.51
CA CYS A 128 -9.02 -5.39 -3.84
C CYS A 128 -8.18 -6.14 -2.81
N GLU A 129 -7.32 -7.04 -3.29
CA GLU A 129 -6.32 -7.74 -2.48
C GLU A 129 -4.93 -7.21 -2.80
N GLN A 130 -4.26 -6.70 -1.78
CA GLN A 130 -2.97 -6.04 -1.92
C GLN A 130 -1.79 -7.00 -1.83
N ASN A 131 -1.91 -8.11 -1.10
CA ASN A 131 -0.80 -9.00 -0.78
C ASN A 131 -0.76 -10.25 -1.66
N SER A 132 0.42 -10.83 -1.81
CA SER A 132 0.63 -12.10 -2.51
C SER A 132 -0.11 -13.26 -1.83
N VAL A 133 -0.18 -13.25 -0.48
CA VAL A 133 -1.01 -14.18 0.30
C VAL A 133 -2.24 -13.40 0.79
N PRO A 134 -3.44 -13.75 0.31
CA PRO A 134 -4.65 -13.00 0.63
C PRO A 134 -5.11 -13.18 2.07
N GLY A 135 -5.61 -12.10 2.66
CA GLY A 135 -6.26 -12.18 3.97
C GLY A 135 -7.54 -13.02 3.95
N ILE A 136 -7.82 -13.72 5.07
CA ILE A 136 -9.00 -14.61 5.19
C ILE A 136 -10.32 -13.90 4.85
N THR A 137 -10.45 -12.63 5.22
CA THR A 137 -11.64 -11.82 4.91
C THR A 137 -11.86 -11.72 3.41
N ASN A 138 -10.82 -11.37 2.63
CA ASN A 138 -10.91 -11.24 1.19
C ASN A 138 -11.15 -12.59 0.50
N ARG A 139 -10.59 -13.69 1.02
CA ARG A 139 -10.89 -15.06 0.52
C ARG A 139 -12.38 -15.39 0.66
N ILE A 140 -12.99 -15.06 1.81
CA ILE A 140 -14.43 -15.31 2.04
C ILE A 140 -15.26 -14.38 1.14
N LEU A 141 -14.97 -13.09 1.14
CA LEU A 141 -15.71 -12.08 0.37
C LEU A 141 -15.61 -12.29 -1.13
N SER A 142 -14.51 -12.85 -1.62
CA SER A 142 -14.35 -13.17 -3.04
C SER A 142 -15.43 -14.06 -3.62
N LYS A 143 -16.05 -14.92 -2.79
CA LYS A 143 -17.17 -15.77 -3.20
C LYS A 143 -18.46 -14.97 -3.40
N LEU A 144 -18.61 -13.86 -2.70
CA LEU A 144 -19.82 -13.03 -2.65
C LEU A 144 -19.82 -11.90 -3.68
N VAL A 145 -18.66 -11.24 -3.88
CA VAL A 145 -18.55 -10.05 -4.74
C VAL A 145 -18.54 -10.37 -6.24
N ASP A 146 -18.76 -9.37 -7.07
CA ASP A 146 -18.83 -9.50 -8.52
C ASP A 146 -17.44 -9.51 -9.17
N LYS A 147 -16.46 -8.77 -8.58
CA LYS A 147 -15.07 -8.71 -9.09
C LYS A 147 -14.05 -8.78 -7.96
N VAL A 148 -12.87 -9.31 -8.29
CA VAL A 148 -11.69 -9.36 -7.42
C VAL A 148 -10.52 -8.78 -8.19
N TYR A 149 -9.86 -7.78 -7.63
CA TYR A 149 -8.65 -7.18 -8.18
C TYR A 149 -7.47 -7.55 -7.29
N VAL A 150 -6.43 -8.11 -7.89
CA VAL A 150 -5.26 -8.57 -7.16
C VAL A 150 -4.00 -7.83 -7.60
N THR A 151 -3.08 -7.67 -6.66
CA THR A 151 -1.82 -6.99 -6.89
C THR A 151 -0.76 -7.90 -7.49
N PHE A 152 -0.65 -9.13 -6.99
CA PHE A 152 0.41 -10.07 -7.32
C PHE A 152 -0.14 -11.31 -8.04
N ALA A 153 0.61 -11.84 -8.99
CA ALA A 153 0.23 -13.04 -9.74
C ALA A 153 0.04 -14.26 -8.81
N ALA A 154 0.84 -14.38 -7.75
CA ALA A 154 0.74 -15.44 -6.76
C ALA A 154 -0.63 -15.51 -6.07
N SER A 155 -1.34 -14.38 -5.96
CA SER A 155 -2.67 -14.37 -5.34
C SER A 155 -3.81 -14.84 -6.27
N LEU A 156 -3.59 -14.97 -7.57
CA LEU A 156 -4.63 -15.43 -8.53
C LEU A 156 -5.19 -16.80 -8.17
N SER A 157 -4.33 -17.73 -7.71
CA SER A 157 -4.74 -19.10 -7.37
C SER A 157 -5.70 -19.21 -6.18
N TRP A 158 -5.82 -18.15 -5.39
CA TRP A 158 -6.68 -18.13 -4.21
C TRP A 158 -8.12 -17.70 -4.51
N PHE A 159 -8.40 -17.21 -5.71
CA PHE A 159 -9.65 -16.56 -6.06
C PHE A 159 -10.31 -17.20 -7.29
N PRO A 160 -11.63 -17.07 -7.45
CA PRO A 160 -12.32 -17.59 -8.63
C PRO A 160 -11.80 -16.92 -9.91
N PRO A 161 -11.27 -17.68 -10.89
CA PRO A 161 -10.60 -17.10 -12.06
C PRO A 161 -11.55 -16.27 -12.97
N THR A 162 -12.84 -16.61 -13.00
CA THR A 162 -13.84 -15.93 -13.84
C THR A 162 -14.12 -14.48 -13.48
N LYS A 163 -13.77 -14.07 -12.27
CA LYS A 163 -14.01 -12.71 -11.76
C LYS A 163 -12.78 -12.03 -11.17
N THR A 164 -11.62 -12.66 -11.29
CA THR A 164 -10.36 -12.13 -10.75
C THR A 164 -9.49 -11.55 -11.86
N SER A 165 -8.95 -10.36 -11.62
CA SER A 165 -8.05 -9.67 -12.54
C SER A 165 -6.78 -9.22 -11.82
N LEU A 166 -5.64 -9.45 -12.44
CA LEU A 166 -4.33 -8.95 -11.99
C LEU A 166 -4.16 -7.52 -12.50
N VAL A 167 -4.27 -6.55 -11.61
CA VAL A 167 -4.21 -5.12 -11.96
C VAL A 167 -3.05 -4.37 -11.31
N GLY A 168 -2.41 -4.96 -10.31
CA GLY A 168 -1.43 -4.28 -9.46
C GLY A 168 -2.08 -3.58 -8.27
N ASN A 169 -1.24 -2.95 -7.42
CA ASN A 169 -1.72 -2.21 -6.27
C ASN A 169 -1.95 -0.74 -6.65
N PRO A 170 -3.15 -0.19 -6.43
CA PRO A 170 -3.42 1.22 -6.70
C PRO A 170 -2.46 2.15 -5.94
N VAL A 171 -1.77 3.04 -6.66
CA VAL A 171 -0.91 4.08 -6.11
C VAL A 171 -1.55 5.46 -6.24
N ARG A 172 -1.34 6.32 -5.24
CA ARG A 172 -1.91 7.67 -5.17
C ARG A 172 -1.53 8.51 -6.39
N ALA A 173 -2.35 9.51 -6.71
CA ALA A 173 -2.18 10.39 -7.88
C ALA A 173 -0.78 11.00 -7.97
N GLY A 174 -0.20 11.44 -6.85
CA GLY A 174 1.15 11.99 -6.81
C GLY A 174 2.23 11.05 -7.35
N PHE A 175 2.11 9.74 -7.13
CA PHE A 175 3.04 8.74 -7.70
C PHE A 175 2.87 8.62 -9.21
N ARG A 176 1.63 8.58 -9.71
CA ARG A 176 1.35 8.53 -11.16
C ARG A 176 1.85 9.76 -11.88
N GLN A 177 1.64 10.95 -11.29
CA GLN A 177 2.13 12.22 -11.84
C GLN A 177 3.65 12.29 -11.83
N ALA A 178 4.28 11.85 -10.73
CA ALA A 178 5.74 11.82 -10.60
C ALA A 178 6.41 10.85 -11.58
N ALA A 179 5.81 9.68 -11.82
CA ALA A 179 6.33 8.71 -12.79
C ALA A 179 6.32 9.26 -14.23
N ASN A 180 5.35 10.10 -14.57
CA ASN A 180 5.22 10.72 -15.89
C ASN A 180 6.09 11.99 -16.04
N SER A 181 6.62 12.53 -14.95
CA SER A 181 7.52 13.68 -14.99
C SER A 181 8.97 13.23 -15.16
N VAL A 182 9.63 13.68 -16.22
CA VAL A 182 11.06 13.43 -16.42
C VAL A 182 11.82 14.01 -15.22
N SER A 183 12.40 13.14 -14.39
CA SER A 183 13.29 13.59 -13.33
C SER A 183 14.57 14.11 -13.97
N SER A 184 14.79 15.42 -13.89
CA SER A 184 16.12 15.95 -14.12
C SER A 184 17.03 15.31 -13.07
N THR A 185 18.05 14.61 -13.52
CA THR A 185 19.09 13.99 -12.71
C THR A 185 19.57 14.96 -11.64
N SER A 186 19.18 14.76 -10.40
CA SER A 186 19.79 15.43 -9.28
C SER A 186 21.24 14.95 -9.17
N VAL A 187 22.12 15.85 -8.75
CA VAL A 187 23.48 15.53 -8.38
C VAL A 187 23.47 14.31 -7.47
N VAL A 188 24.15 13.25 -7.87
CA VAL A 188 24.21 11.97 -7.14
C VAL A 188 24.75 12.23 -5.74
N LEU A 189 23.91 12.11 -4.73
CA LEU A 189 24.29 12.38 -3.35
C LEU A 189 24.48 11.09 -2.55
N ASN A 190 24.43 9.90 -3.18
CA ASN A 190 24.43 8.60 -2.48
C ASN A 190 23.45 8.62 -1.28
N ARG A 191 22.23 9.08 -1.52
CA ARG A 191 21.22 9.23 -0.49
C ARG A 191 20.44 7.94 -0.31
N VAL A 192 20.48 7.40 0.90
CA VAL A 192 19.70 6.21 1.29
C VAL A 192 18.44 6.66 2.02
N PHE A 193 17.29 6.25 1.50
CA PHE A 193 16.00 6.48 2.15
C PHE A 193 15.55 5.22 2.89
N THR A 194 15.30 5.33 4.19
CA THR A 194 14.89 4.21 5.05
C THR A 194 13.55 4.46 5.70
N PHE A 195 12.66 3.46 5.66
CA PHE A 195 11.41 3.51 6.41
C PHE A 195 10.85 2.11 6.71
N GLY A 196 10.15 1.98 7.83
CA GLY A 196 9.56 0.71 8.27
C GLY A 196 8.03 0.69 8.29
N GLY A 197 7.38 1.67 7.64
CA GLY A 197 5.95 1.94 7.76
C GLY A 197 5.65 3.00 8.81
N SER A 198 4.39 3.35 9.04
CA SER A 198 3.98 4.52 9.85
C SER A 198 4.49 4.55 11.29
N GLN A 199 4.91 3.42 11.83
CA GLN A 199 5.44 3.32 13.20
C GLN A 199 6.96 3.11 13.26
N GLY A 200 7.64 3.14 12.10
CA GLY A 200 9.03 2.75 12.00
C GLY A 200 9.24 1.24 12.09
N ALA A 201 10.49 0.80 12.07
CA ALA A 201 10.87 -0.59 12.24
C ALA A 201 12.17 -0.67 13.04
N ARG A 202 12.08 -1.14 14.29
CA ARG A 202 13.24 -1.21 15.19
C ARG A 202 14.48 -1.86 14.57
N PRO A 203 14.41 -3.01 13.87
CA PRO A 203 15.59 -3.59 13.23
C PRO A 203 16.24 -2.67 12.19
N LEU A 204 15.45 -1.92 11.40
CA LEU A 204 15.98 -0.94 10.46
C LEU A 204 16.60 0.24 11.19
N ASN A 205 15.94 0.76 12.25
CA ASN A 205 16.43 1.84 13.06
C ASN A 205 17.80 1.50 13.71
N ASP A 206 17.99 0.25 14.12
CA ASP A 206 19.21 -0.21 14.81
C ASP A 206 20.36 -0.53 13.82
N ILE A 207 20.05 -1.03 12.65
CA ILE A 207 21.06 -1.58 11.72
C ILE A 207 21.48 -0.58 10.65
N VAL A 208 20.54 0.16 10.05
CA VAL A 208 20.87 1.04 8.91
C VAL A 208 21.88 2.13 9.27
N PRO A 209 21.81 2.84 10.42
CA PRO A 209 22.85 3.82 10.78
C PRO A 209 24.25 3.20 10.84
N LYS A 210 24.38 2.00 11.39
CA LYS A 210 25.66 1.28 11.49
C LYS A 210 26.18 0.85 10.13
N ALA A 211 25.29 0.33 9.25
CA ALA A 211 25.65 -0.06 7.89
C ALA A 211 26.18 1.15 7.08
N LEU A 212 25.51 2.30 7.19
CA LEU A 212 25.98 3.51 6.50
C LEU A 212 27.28 4.06 7.11
N GLY A 213 27.51 3.90 8.42
CA GLY A 213 28.79 4.20 9.07
C GLY A 213 29.94 3.34 8.52
N LEU A 214 29.70 2.04 8.28
CA LEU A 214 30.67 1.15 7.65
C LEU A 214 31.00 1.58 6.20
N LEU A 215 29.99 1.99 5.42
CA LEU A 215 30.20 2.53 4.07
C LEU A 215 31.06 3.78 4.10
N LYS A 216 30.79 4.70 5.02
CA LYS A 216 31.59 5.89 5.19
C LYS A 216 33.03 5.58 5.58
N ALA A 217 33.26 4.61 6.47
CA ALA A 217 34.59 4.14 6.83
C ALA A 217 35.36 3.50 5.65
N ARG A 218 34.62 2.96 4.65
CA ARG A 218 35.16 2.44 3.38
C ARG A 218 35.35 3.53 2.31
N GLY A 219 35.14 4.80 2.65
CA GLY A 219 35.31 5.94 1.73
C GLY A 219 34.14 6.23 0.81
N VAL A 220 32.98 5.62 1.04
CA VAL A 220 31.75 5.93 0.32
C VAL A 220 31.05 7.09 1.03
N ASP A 221 31.00 8.27 0.38
CA ASP A 221 30.22 9.40 0.92
C ASP A 221 28.73 9.10 0.78
N VAL A 222 28.02 9.10 1.92
CA VAL A 222 26.61 8.69 1.98
C VAL A 222 25.84 9.58 2.93
N THR A 223 24.60 9.88 2.55
CA THR A 223 23.62 10.61 3.38
C THR A 223 22.36 9.76 3.57
N ALA A 224 21.55 10.09 4.59
CA ALA A 224 20.34 9.37 4.87
C ALA A 224 19.10 10.27 5.02
N LEU A 225 17.96 9.75 4.58
CA LEU A 225 16.64 10.16 5.04
C LEU A 225 16.03 8.96 5.77
N HIS A 226 15.61 9.11 7.02
CA HIS A 226 15.13 7.99 7.82
C HIS A 226 13.83 8.32 8.55
N GLN A 227 12.75 7.61 8.21
CA GLN A 227 11.51 7.62 8.97
C GLN A 227 11.59 6.60 10.09
N ALA A 228 11.91 7.06 11.30
CA ALA A 228 12.18 6.20 12.45
C ALA A 228 10.92 5.73 13.22
N GLY A 229 9.79 6.45 13.05
CA GLY A 229 8.63 6.33 13.92
C GLY A 229 8.75 7.28 15.12
N LYS A 230 7.61 7.64 15.74
CA LYS A 230 7.50 8.72 16.72
C LYS A 230 8.45 8.57 17.93
N ASP A 231 8.55 7.36 18.46
CA ASP A 231 9.23 7.12 19.73
C ASP A 231 10.73 6.76 19.56
N ALA A 232 11.24 6.71 18.32
CA ALA A 232 12.61 6.27 18.03
C ALA A 232 13.52 7.36 17.46
N VAL A 233 13.02 8.55 17.18
CA VAL A 233 13.75 9.63 16.48
C VAL A 233 15.08 9.94 17.15
N ASP A 234 15.08 10.27 18.45
CA ASP A 234 16.28 10.70 19.17
C ASP A 234 17.36 9.61 19.18
N GLY A 235 16.97 8.35 19.37
CA GLY A 235 17.89 7.21 19.34
C GLY A 235 18.50 6.99 17.96
N VAL A 236 17.73 7.17 16.88
CA VAL A 236 18.22 7.03 15.51
C VAL A 236 19.13 8.20 15.13
N VAL A 237 18.81 9.43 15.55
CA VAL A 237 19.69 10.60 15.38
C VAL A 237 21.03 10.36 16.04
N ALA A 238 21.03 9.91 17.32
CA ALA A 238 22.26 9.60 18.04
C ALA A 238 23.08 8.49 17.35
N SER A 239 22.41 7.47 16.80
CA SER A 239 23.07 6.38 16.06
C SER A 239 23.76 6.87 14.79
N TYR A 240 23.13 7.75 14.02
CA TYR A 240 23.74 8.36 12.84
C TYR A 240 24.91 9.29 13.20
N ALA A 241 24.76 10.09 14.27
CA ALA A 241 25.83 10.96 14.77
C ALA A 241 27.07 10.15 15.18
N ALA A 242 26.87 9.04 15.91
CA ALA A 242 27.94 8.13 16.30
C ALA A 242 28.61 7.45 15.09
N ALA A 243 27.84 7.16 14.04
CA ALA A 243 28.34 6.62 12.77
C ALA A 243 29.03 7.68 11.87
N GLY A 244 28.96 8.95 12.23
CA GLY A 244 29.51 10.07 11.45
C GLY A 244 28.78 10.31 10.12
N VAL A 245 27.53 9.87 9.98
CA VAL A 245 26.70 9.98 8.77
C VAL A 245 25.73 11.16 8.89
N VAL A 246 25.69 12.00 7.85
CA VAL A 246 24.70 13.08 7.78
C VAL A 246 23.33 12.49 7.47
N ALA A 247 22.36 12.68 8.36
CA ALA A 247 21.04 12.10 8.25
C ALA A 247 19.93 13.09 8.62
N GLU A 248 18.86 13.07 7.85
CA GLU A 248 17.57 13.66 8.19
C GLU A 248 16.68 12.56 8.78
N VAL A 249 16.40 12.65 10.08
CA VAL A 249 15.57 11.66 10.79
C VAL A 249 14.23 12.27 11.17
N THR A 250 13.15 11.62 10.84
CA THR A 250 11.79 12.14 11.06
C THR A 250 10.87 11.05 11.64
N PRO A 251 9.90 11.43 12.46
CA PRO A 251 8.92 10.48 12.96
C PRO A 251 7.99 9.93 11.87
N PHE A 252 7.69 10.76 10.87
CA PHE A 252 6.77 10.43 9.77
C PHE A 252 7.08 11.29 8.54
N ILE A 253 6.83 10.77 7.34
CA ILE A 253 7.01 11.46 6.07
C ILE A 253 5.64 11.62 5.41
N ASP A 254 5.20 12.85 5.26
CA ASP A 254 3.93 13.18 4.59
C ASP A 254 4.07 13.08 3.06
N ASN A 255 5.17 13.61 2.51
CA ASN A 255 5.44 13.57 1.07
C ASN A 255 6.40 12.43 0.70
N MET A 256 5.85 11.22 0.60
CA MET A 256 6.61 10.03 0.22
C MET A 256 7.18 10.14 -1.20
N VAL A 257 6.46 10.76 -2.14
CA VAL A 257 6.92 10.92 -3.53
C VAL A 257 8.26 11.68 -3.58
N ASP A 258 8.35 12.78 -2.84
CA ASP A 258 9.57 13.58 -2.78
C ASP A 258 10.71 12.81 -2.10
N ALA A 259 10.41 12.06 -1.04
CA ALA A 259 11.38 11.22 -0.35
C ALA A 259 11.99 10.14 -1.28
N TYR A 260 11.14 9.44 -2.04
CA TYR A 260 11.59 8.46 -3.03
C TYR A 260 12.40 9.09 -4.15
N ARG A 261 11.97 10.23 -4.70
CA ARG A 261 12.66 10.91 -5.82
C ARG A 261 14.05 11.43 -5.47
N LYS A 262 14.29 11.72 -4.20
CA LYS A 262 15.60 12.17 -3.69
C LYS A 262 16.51 11.03 -3.26
N ALA A 263 16.05 9.79 -3.33
CA ALA A 263 16.81 8.62 -2.92
C ALA A 263 17.51 7.94 -4.10
N ASP A 264 18.76 7.53 -3.92
CA ASP A 264 19.47 6.63 -4.84
C ASP A 264 19.17 5.16 -4.54
N VAL A 265 18.97 4.83 -3.27
CA VAL A 265 18.61 3.50 -2.78
C VAL A 265 17.59 3.63 -1.65
N VAL A 266 16.60 2.75 -1.68
CA VAL A 266 15.58 2.64 -0.63
C VAL A 266 15.78 1.36 0.17
N VAL A 267 15.73 1.45 1.51
CA VAL A 267 15.70 0.30 2.42
C VAL A 267 14.37 0.32 3.16
N CYS A 268 13.50 -0.65 2.92
CA CYS A 268 12.18 -0.62 3.54
C CYS A 268 11.57 -2.01 3.80
N ARG A 269 10.44 -2.02 4.53
CA ARG A 269 9.60 -3.22 4.67
C ARG A 269 8.89 -3.54 3.34
N ALA A 270 8.60 -4.84 3.11
CA ALA A 270 7.96 -5.33 1.88
C ALA A 270 6.42 -5.34 1.97
N GLY A 271 5.83 -4.28 2.51
CA GLY A 271 4.38 -4.08 2.42
C GLY A 271 3.96 -3.86 0.96
N ALA A 272 2.79 -4.35 0.57
CA ALA A 272 2.31 -4.25 -0.82
C ALA A 272 2.29 -2.81 -1.37
N THR A 273 1.93 -1.82 -0.53
CA THR A 273 1.96 -0.41 -0.91
C THR A 273 3.38 0.07 -1.16
N SER A 274 4.35 -0.30 -0.30
CA SER A 274 5.76 0.05 -0.49
C SER A 274 6.33 -0.56 -1.78
N CYS A 275 6.02 -1.83 -2.03
CA CYS A 275 6.40 -2.51 -3.28
C CYS A 275 5.86 -1.77 -4.51
N ALA A 276 4.58 -1.38 -4.48
CA ALA A 276 3.96 -0.65 -5.58
C ALA A 276 4.54 0.78 -5.75
N GLU A 277 4.83 1.48 -4.67
CA GLU A 277 5.43 2.82 -4.71
C GLU A 277 6.86 2.80 -5.26
N VAL A 278 7.66 1.82 -4.84
CA VAL A 278 9.03 1.58 -5.36
C VAL A 278 9.00 1.32 -6.86
N THR A 279 8.13 0.43 -7.32
CA THR A 279 8.03 0.08 -8.74
C THR A 279 7.42 1.21 -9.57
N ALA A 280 6.47 1.97 -9.01
CA ALA A 280 5.88 3.14 -9.68
C ALA A 280 6.90 4.22 -10.04
N LEU A 281 7.92 4.41 -9.21
CA LEU A 281 8.96 5.43 -9.42
C LEU A 281 10.29 4.86 -9.92
N GLY A 282 10.41 3.53 -10.03
CA GLY A 282 11.64 2.87 -10.46
C GLY A 282 12.82 3.14 -9.52
N VAL A 283 12.59 3.20 -8.22
CA VAL A 283 13.68 3.46 -7.27
C VAL A 283 14.31 2.14 -6.85
N PRO A 284 15.66 2.00 -6.95
CA PRO A 284 16.36 0.82 -6.48
C PRO A 284 16.06 0.54 -5.00
N ALA A 285 15.55 -0.65 -4.70
CA ALA A 285 15.08 -0.97 -3.36
C ALA A 285 15.68 -2.25 -2.81
N ILE A 286 15.99 -2.23 -1.52
CA ILE A 286 16.33 -3.36 -0.68
C ILE A 286 15.16 -3.58 0.27
N LEU A 287 14.43 -4.67 0.04
CA LEU A 287 13.25 -5.04 0.81
C LEU A 287 13.68 -5.91 2.01
N VAL A 288 13.24 -5.51 3.20
CA VAL A 288 13.45 -6.26 4.44
C VAL A 288 12.08 -6.71 4.96
N PRO A 289 11.61 -7.92 4.59
CA PRO A 289 10.30 -8.40 5.00
C PRO A 289 10.13 -8.44 6.53
N PHE A 290 8.92 -8.13 7.01
CA PHE A 290 8.58 -8.24 8.43
C PHE A 290 8.22 -9.69 8.76
N PRO A 291 9.00 -10.40 9.60
CA PRO A 291 8.84 -11.84 9.79
C PRO A 291 7.56 -12.23 10.54
N GLN A 292 6.95 -11.30 11.31
CA GLN A 292 5.65 -11.55 11.95
C GLN A 292 4.46 -11.05 11.11
N ALA A 293 4.68 -10.76 9.82
CA ALA A 293 3.59 -10.50 8.89
C ALA A 293 2.67 -11.72 8.78
N ALA A 294 1.35 -11.49 8.83
CA ALA A 294 0.38 -12.58 8.78
C ALA A 294 0.61 -13.44 7.53
N ASP A 295 0.65 -14.76 7.71
CA ASP A 295 0.90 -15.73 6.63
C ASP A 295 2.16 -15.42 5.79
N ASP A 296 3.15 -14.77 6.40
CA ASP A 296 4.43 -14.37 5.76
C ASP A 296 4.28 -13.61 4.44
N HIS A 297 3.19 -12.86 4.28
CA HIS A 297 2.88 -12.18 3.03
C HIS A 297 3.95 -11.18 2.58
N GLN A 298 4.74 -10.58 3.51
CA GLN A 298 5.79 -9.65 3.11
C GLN A 298 6.97 -10.32 2.42
N THR A 299 7.35 -11.51 2.85
CA THR A 299 8.36 -12.30 2.14
C THR A 299 7.89 -12.65 0.73
N MET A 300 6.63 -13.04 0.58
CA MET A 300 6.06 -13.36 -0.73
C MET A 300 5.93 -12.13 -1.64
N ASN A 301 5.56 -10.96 -1.09
CA ASN A 301 5.55 -9.70 -1.83
C ASN A 301 6.96 -9.34 -2.33
N ALA A 302 7.97 -9.48 -1.46
CA ALA A 302 9.36 -9.21 -1.84
C ALA A 302 9.87 -10.18 -2.91
N LYS A 303 9.59 -11.48 -2.75
CA LYS A 303 9.98 -12.50 -3.73
C LYS A 303 9.43 -12.23 -5.12
N ASP A 304 8.18 -11.80 -5.23
CA ASP A 304 7.58 -11.47 -6.52
C ASP A 304 8.38 -10.38 -7.28
N LEU A 305 8.90 -9.38 -6.57
CA LEU A 305 9.75 -8.35 -7.17
C LEU A 305 11.19 -8.83 -7.43
N VAL A 306 11.73 -9.68 -6.55
CA VAL A 306 13.08 -10.28 -6.75
C VAL A 306 13.08 -11.19 -7.97
N ASP A 307 12.05 -12.01 -8.15
CA ASP A 307 11.91 -12.90 -9.30
C ASP A 307 11.80 -12.14 -10.62
N GLN A 308 11.30 -10.88 -10.58
CA GLN A 308 11.28 -9.94 -11.70
C GLN A 308 12.54 -9.07 -11.79
N HIS A 309 13.57 -9.30 -10.96
CA HIS A 309 14.77 -8.46 -10.84
C HIS A 309 14.46 -6.97 -10.51
N ALA A 310 13.31 -6.70 -9.92
CA ALA A 310 12.78 -5.36 -9.65
C ALA A 310 13.14 -4.82 -8.25
N ALA A 311 13.67 -5.66 -7.37
CA ALA A 311 14.17 -5.30 -6.05
C ALA A 311 15.19 -6.32 -5.55
N LEU A 312 15.98 -5.94 -4.54
CA LEU A 312 16.76 -6.87 -3.73
C LEU A 312 15.99 -7.19 -2.45
N MET A 313 16.24 -8.36 -1.85
CA MET A 313 15.67 -8.74 -0.58
C MET A 313 16.75 -9.17 0.40
N VAL A 314 16.67 -8.64 1.62
CA VAL A 314 17.48 -9.10 2.76
C VAL A 314 16.51 -9.59 3.84
N PRO A 315 16.42 -10.91 4.07
CA PRO A 315 15.61 -11.44 5.18
C PRO A 315 16.06 -10.84 6.51
N GLN A 316 15.11 -10.52 7.41
CA GLN A 316 15.48 -9.91 8.70
C GLN A 316 16.44 -10.77 9.54
N ALA A 317 16.42 -12.10 9.40
CA ALA A 317 17.33 -12.99 10.08
C ALA A 317 18.79 -12.84 9.60
N GLU A 318 19.00 -12.35 8.38
CA GLU A 318 20.31 -12.11 7.77
C GLU A 318 20.73 -10.63 7.85
N LEU A 319 19.90 -9.81 8.48
CA LEU A 319 20.12 -8.35 8.56
C LEU A 319 21.21 -8.03 9.58
N SER A 320 22.44 -7.83 9.10
CA SER A 320 23.57 -7.31 9.90
C SER A 320 24.05 -6.00 9.31
N PRO A 321 24.77 -5.16 10.07
CA PRO A 321 25.38 -3.93 9.53
C PRO A 321 26.31 -4.20 8.36
N GLU A 322 27.13 -5.26 8.42
CA GLU A 322 28.11 -5.65 7.40
C GLU A 322 27.38 -6.07 6.11
N HIS A 323 26.45 -7.03 6.21
CA HIS A 323 25.69 -7.51 5.05
C HIS A 323 24.91 -6.38 4.38
N LEU A 324 24.21 -5.56 5.17
CA LEU A 324 23.46 -4.44 4.61
C LEU A 324 24.36 -3.39 3.98
N ALA A 325 25.54 -3.11 4.56
CA ALA A 325 26.53 -2.22 3.98
C ALA A 325 27.04 -2.75 2.62
N ASP A 326 27.28 -4.05 2.50
CA ASP A 326 27.74 -4.65 1.24
C ASP A 326 26.66 -4.53 0.16
N VAL A 327 25.40 -4.80 0.49
CA VAL A 327 24.28 -4.70 -0.48
C VAL A 327 24.01 -3.25 -0.89
N ILE A 328 23.96 -2.29 0.05
CA ILE A 328 23.80 -0.86 -0.25
C ILE A 328 25.00 -0.36 -1.06
N GLY A 329 26.22 -0.69 -0.61
CA GLY A 329 27.46 -0.27 -1.25
C GLY A 329 27.53 -0.73 -2.71
N GLY A 330 27.15 -1.98 -2.98
CA GLY A 330 27.07 -2.51 -4.34
C GLY A 330 26.18 -1.65 -5.26
N LEU A 331 25.01 -1.21 -4.77
CA LEU A 331 24.12 -0.34 -5.55
C LEU A 331 24.64 1.10 -5.66
N LEU A 332 25.30 1.66 -4.64
CA LEU A 332 25.80 3.03 -4.67
C LEU A 332 27.05 3.16 -5.56
N THR A 333 27.94 2.17 -5.57
CA THR A 333 29.19 2.21 -6.32
C THR A 333 29.07 1.67 -7.74
N ASP A 334 28.12 0.77 -8.01
CA ASP A 334 27.83 0.27 -9.36
C ASP A 334 26.60 0.95 -9.97
N ARG A 335 26.84 1.98 -10.76
CA ARG A 335 25.78 2.71 -11.46
C ARG A 335 25.01 1.83 -12.46
N HIS A 336 25.68 0.85 -13.07
CA HIS A 336 25.03 -0.03 -14.04
C HIS A 336 24.05 -0.96 -13.34
N ALA A 337 24.45 -1.65 -12.27
CA ALA A 337 23.59 -2.50 -11.46
C ALA A 337 22.39 -1.71 -10.91
N ARG A 338 22.63 -0.51 -10.39
CA ARG A 338 21.59 0.39 -9.89
C ARG A 338 20.58 0.77 -10.98
N ASN A 339 21.02 1.15 -12.17
CA ASN A 339 20.13 1.50 -13.28
C ASN A 339 19.36 0.30 -13.81
N THR A 340 19.98 -0.88 -13.88
CA THR A 340 19.30 -2.11 -14.28
C THR A 340 18.16 -2.45 -13.32
N LEU A 341 18.41 -2.37 -12.01
CA LEU A 341 17.39 -2.60 -10.99
C LEU A 341 16.25 -1.56 -11.09
N ALA A 342 16.58 -0.28 -11.31
CA ALA A 342 15.60 0.80 -11.49
C ALA A 342 14.69 0.56 -12.71
N GLN A 343 15.26 0.15 -13.83
CA GLN A 343 14.50 -0.15 -15.06
C GLN A 343 13.58 -1.36 -14.88
N ALA A 344 14.09 -2.42 -14.25
CA ALA A 344 13.27 -3.59 -13.94
C ALA A 344 12.13 -3.26 -12.96
N ALA A 345 12.39 -2.41 -11.96
CA ALA A 345 11.36 -1.91 -11.05
C ALA A 345 10.26 -1.14 -11.81
N LEU A 346 10.61 -0.24 -12.72
CA LEU A 346 9.65 0.48 -13.57
C LEU A 346 8.82 -0.48 -14.44
N ALA A 347 9.47 -1.48 -15.04
CA ALA A 347 8.79 -2.46 -15.88
C ALA A 347 7.80 -3.34 -15.10
N ALA A 348 8.09 -3.62 -13.83
CA ALA A 348 7.19 -4.34 -12.92
C ALA A 348 6.01 -3.47 -12.43
N GLY A 349 6.14 -2.14 -12.48
CA GLY A 349 5.16 -1.19 -11.99
C GLY A 349 3.82 -1.24 -12.74
N LYS A 350 2.72 -1.09 -12.01
CA LYS A 350 1.34 -1.04 -12.54
C LYS A 350 0.70 0.30 -12.17
N LEU A 351 1.11 1.35 -12.88
CA LEU A 351 0.69 2.73 -12.59
C LEU A 351 -0.80 2.98 -12.81
N ASP A 352 -1.42 2.24 -13.70
CA ASP A 352 -2.81 2.39 -14.09
C ASP A 352 -3.80 1.64 -13.18
N ALA A 353 -3.32 0.85 -12.22
CA ALA A 353 -4.17 0.03 -11.34
C ALA A 353 -5.35 0.81 -10.73
N ALA A 354 -5.11 2.01 -10.23
CA ALA A 354 -6.16 2.86 -9.65
C ALA A 354 -7.22 3.26 -10.69
N VAL A 355 -6.78 3.64 -11.89
CA VAL A 355 -7.65 4.06 -13.00
C VAL A 355 -8.47 2.88 -13.54
N VAL A 356 -7.84 1.70 -13.67
CA VAL A 356 -8.53 0.47 -14.09
C VAL A 356 -9.66 0.11 -13.13
N VAL A 357 -9.39 0.13 -11.83
CA VAL A 357 -10.42 -0.17 -10.81
C VAL A 357 -11.51 0.90 -10.77
N ALA A 358 -11.15 2.19 -10.86
CA ALA A 358 -12.11 3.28 -10.90
C ALA A 358 -13.04 3.22 -12.13
N ARG A 359 -12.50 2.95 -13.33
CA ARG A 359 -13.30 2.73 -14.54
C ARG A 359 -14.21 1.53 -14.43
N ALA A 360 -13.73 0.43 -13.84
CA ALA A 360 -14.55 -0.74 -13.62
C ALA A 360 -15.72 -0.45 -12.65
N ALA A 361 -15.51 0.39 -11.63
CA ALA A 361 -16.57 0.83 -10.73
C ALA A 361 -17.63 1.68 -11.46
N LEU A 362 -17.21 2.63 -12.29
CA LEU A 362 -18.10 3.43 -13.15
C LEU A 362 -18.98 2.55 -14.04
N ASN A 363 -18.42 1.48 -14.56
CA ASN A 363 -19.14 0.48 -15.36
C ASN A 363 -19.84 -0.59 -14.50
N ARG A 364 -19.97 -0.34 -13.20
CA ARG A 364 -20.64 -1.22 -12.23
C ARG A 364 -20.13 -2.66 -12.27
N PHE A 365 -18.82 -2.82 -12.51
CA PHE A 365 -18.12 -4.10 -12.62
C PHE A 365 -18.71 -5.06 -13.67
N ALA A 366 -19.37 -4.53 -14.69
CA ALA A 366 -19.93 -5.34 -15.78
C ALA A 366 -18.85 -6.20 -16.44
N THR A 367 -19.18 -7.46 -16.73
CA THR A 367 -18.31 -8.37 -17.48
C THR A 367 -18.27 -7.92 -18.93
N GLY A 368 -17.14 -7.42 -19.43
CA GLY A 368 -17.01 -7.04 -20.85
C GLY A 368 -15.85 -6.12 -21.20
N PHE A 369 -15.08 -5.63 -20.24
CA PHE A 369 -13.82 -4.96 -20.56
C PHE A 369 -12.70 -5.98 -20.62
N ALA A 370 -12.43 -6.50 -21.81
CA ALA A 370 -11.13 -7.03 -22.13
C ALA A 370 -10.10 -5.94 -21.79
N THR A 371 -9.14 -6.26 -20.95
CA THR A 371 -7.90 -5.51 -20.82
C THR A 371 -7.28 -5.48 -22.19
N GLY A 372 -7.54 -4.42 -22.95
CA GLY A 372 -6.81 -4.13 -24.17
C GLY A 372 -5.35 -3.97 -23.76
N ALA A 373 -4.55 -4.91 -24.16
CA ALA A 373 -3.11 -4.72 -24.25
C ALA A 373 -2.79 -3.65 -25.30
N PRO A 374 -1.58 -3.15 -25.24
CA PRO A 374 -1.07 -1.79 -25.16
C PRO A 374 -1.45 -0.92 -26.30
#